data_b91dd079f387ae957c38c4154bdb49ce
#
_entry.id   b91dd079f387ae957c38c4154bdb49ce
#
_cell.length_a   1.000
_cell.length_b   1.000
_cell.length_c   1.000
_cell.angle_alpha   90.00
_cell.angle_beta   90.00
_cell.angle_gamma   90.00
#
_symmetry.space_group_name_H-M   'P 1'
#
loop_
_entity.id
_entity.type
_entity.pdbx_description
1 polymer ?
#
loop_
_entity_poly.entity_id
_entity_poly.type
_entity_poly.pdbx_seq_one_letter_code
_entity_poly.pdbx_strand_id
1 'polypeptide(L)'
;MKKFFKTLLVALLLIPACAWADGWNDAEYQRIEQSIQLPDIKQAAKKYAISAYGAKQNASAAQNQKAINKLIALVSKKGGGTVVIPKGTWRTGAIEMKSLVELNLEEGAVLQFAFEPKLYPLVRTSWEGIACWNYSPCIYAYKVTDIAITGKGTIDGGGNNDTWWPMNGNARFGYKEGVTKEHQKMGSRARLLKMAEDGVPFDERKFGMGQGLRPQLVNFVRSERILIKDVKMINSPFWVMHPLLCKNITVDGVTVWNEGPNGDGCDPEACENVLIQNCIFHTGDDCIAIKSGRNNDGRLWNQPSRNIIIRNCRMEDGHGGVVIGSEISGGCENVYAENCEMDSPHLERILRIKTNNCRGGLIQNIHMRKVTVGQCKEAVLKINLDYEPKEACYRGFEPTVRNVSMEDVTCQKSNYGVLIIGGNKIENVYDIHVKNCKFDGVIKQPVKMTGKTRDVKFDNLIINGSLVLNKEDRPYQTYSEWLTHS
;
A
#
# COMPACT_ATOMS: atom_id res chain seq x y z
N MET A 1 -26.60 14.45 67.86
CA MET A 1 -26.19 14.92 66.52
C MET A 1 -24.77 14.42 66.20
N LYS A 2 -24.66 13.28 65.53
CA LYS A 2 -23.38 12.71 65.12
C LYS A 2 -23.22 12.92 63.61
N LYS A 3 -22.22 13.74 63.20
CA LYS A 3 -21.86 13.99 61.80
C LYS A 3 -21.00 12.83 61.28
N PHE A 4 -21.48 12.10 60.27
CA PHE A 4 -20.71 11.14 59.49
C PHE A 4 -19.91 11.87 58.41
N PHE A 5 -18.58 11.86 58.49
CA PHE A 5 -17.68 12.20 57.40
C PHE A 5 -17.57 10.97 56.50
N LYS A 6 -18.03 11.08 55.25
CA LYS A 6 -17.73 10.13 54.20
C LYS A 6 -16.43 10.56 53.51
N THR A 7 -15.36 9.79 53.74
CA THR A 7 -14.09 9.91 53.01
C THR A 7 -14.28 9.28 51.66
N LEU A 8 -14.19 10.10 50.59
CA LEU A 8 -14.22 9.65 49.22
C LEU A 8 -12.78 9.24 48.84
N LEU A 9 -12.54 7.94 48.69
CA LEU A 9 -11.28 7.38 48.25
C LEU A 9 -11.25 7.50 46.69
N VAL A 10 -10.54 8.48 46.18
CA VAL A 10 -10.25 8.59 44.72
C VAL A 10 -9.14 7.61 44.40
N ALA A 11 -9.49 6.47 43.85
CA ALA A 11 -8.50 5.55 43.26
C ALA A 11 -7.96 6.17 41.99
N LEU A 12 -6.78 6.74 42.05
CA LEU A 12 -5.99 7.08 40.84
C LEU A 12 -5.63 5.75 40.15
N LEU A 13 -6.30 5.45 39.04
CA LEU A 13 -5.87 4.46 38.10
C LEU A 13 -4.58 4.99 37.43
N LEU A 14 -3.44 4.56 37.93
CA LEU A 14 -2.17 4.65 37.26
C LEU A 14 -2.29 3.79 35.97
N ILE A 15 -2.65 4.42 34.87
CA ILE A 15 -2.42 3.83 33.55
C ILE A 15 -0.90 3.73 33.44
N PRO A 16 -0.32 2.52 33.32
CA PRO A 16 1.10 2.44 33.06
C PRO A 16 1.35 3.17 31.75
N ALA A 17 2.18 4.20 31.78
CA ALA A 17 2.79 4.73 30.58
C ALA A 17 3.51 3.53 29.93
N CYS A 18 2.93 2.96 28.88
CA CYS A 18 3.63 2.01 28.05
C CYS A 18 4.89 2.75 27.59
N ALA A 19 6.03 2.45 28.18
CA ALA A 19 7.30 2.75 27.60
C ALA A 19 7.29 2.02 26.23
N TRP A 20 7.20 2.77 25.17
CA TRP A 20 7.31 2.24 23.82
C TRP A 20 8.68 1.58 23.76
N ALA A 21 8.70 0.26 23.57
CA ALA A 21 9.96 -0.46 23.39
C ALA A 21 10.56 0.05 22.07
N ASP A 22 11.77 0.58 22.15
CA ASP A 22 12.52 1.03 20.98
C ASP A 22 12.79 -0.18 20.08
N GLY A 23 12.11 -0.27 18.93
CA GLY A 23 12.30 -1.34 17.96
C GLY A 23 11.16 -2.37 17.89
N TRP A 24 11.48 -3.57 17.41
CA TRP A 24 10.52 -4.66 17.21
C TRP A 24 9.88 -5.12 18.54
N ASN A 25 8.54 -5.23 18.56
CA ASN A 25 7.76 -5.64 19.73
C ASN A 25 6.95 -6.91 19.42
N ASP A 26 7.41 -8.06 19.88
CA ASP A 26 6.74 -9.35 19.64
C ASP A 26 5.34 -9.43 20.26
N ALA A 27 5.10 -8.81 21.41
CA ALA A 27 3.78 -8.82 22.05
C ALA A 27 2.76 -8.02 21.22
N GLU A 28 3.16 -6.87 20.69
CA GLU A 28 2.31 -6.05 19.83
C GLU A 28 2.09 -6.73 18.47
N TYR A 29 3.14 -7.33 17.88
CA TYR A 29 3.02 -8.14 16.68
C TYR A 29 1.97 -9.25 16.82
N GLN A 30 2.05 -10.05 17.90
CA GLN A 30 1.11 -11.13 18.17
C GLN A 30 -0.32 -10.59 18.42
N ARG A 31 -0.45 -9.47 19.13
CA ARG A 31 -1.74 -8.82 19.34
C ARG A 31 -2.39 -8.42 18.01
N ILE A 32 -1.59 -7.84 17.10
CA ILE A 32 -2.06 -7.46 15.76
C ILE A 32 -2.49 -8.71 14.98
N GLU A 33 -1.65 -9.73 14.93
CA GLU A 33 -1.96 -10.98 14.21
C GLU A 33 -3.27 -11.59 14.67
N GLN A 34 -3.49 -11.68 15.99
CA GLN A 34 -4.71 -12.23 16.58
C GLN A 34 -5.95 -11.35 16.34
N SER A 35 -5.79 -10.07 16.07
CA SER A 35 -6.90 -9.15 15.79
C SER A 35 -7.45 -9.24 14.37
N ILE A 36 -6.71 -9.84 13.45
CA ILE A 36 -7.09 -9.95 12.04
C ILE A 36 -8.13 -11.05 11.87
N GLN A 37 -9.31 -10.68 11.37
CA GLN A 37 -10.42 -11.59 11.16
C GLN A 37 -10.56 -11.98 9.70
N LEU A 38 -10.70 -13.27 9.44
CA LEU A 38 -11.02 -13.80 8.13
C LEU A 38 -12.52 -13.68 7.81
N PRO A 39 -12.92 -13.73 6.53
CA PRO A 39 -14.34 -13.79 6.15
C PRO A 39 -15.04 -15.02 6.72
N ASP A 40 -16.28 -14.82 7.20
CA ASP A 40 -17.18 -15.91 7.61
C ASP A 40 -18.28 -16.11 6.54
N ILE A 41 -17.91 -16.82 5.46
CA ILE A 41 -18.84 -17.17 4.38
C ILE A 41 -19.49 -18.52 4.72
N LYS A 42 -20.53 -18.52 5.55
CA LYS A 42 -21.18 -19.73 6.11
C LYS A 42 -21.65 -20.76 5.05
N GLN A 43 -21.89 -20.31 3.84
CA GLN A 43 -22.33 -21.16 2.71
C GLN A 43 -21.26 -21.35 1.64
N ALA A 44 -19.96 -21.17 1.94
CA ALA A 44 -18.85 -21.32 1.00
C ALA A 44 -18.85 -22.68 0.28
N ALA A 45 -19.33 -23.74 0.92
CA ALA A 45 -19.49 -25.06 0.28
C ALA A 45 -20.49 -25.08 -0.88
N LYS A 46 -21.42 -24.13 -0.97
CA LYS A 46 -22.35 -24.00 -2.10
C LYS A 46 -21.69 -23.30 -3.27
N LYS A 47 -21.41 -24.04 -4.32
CA LYS A 47 -20.70 -23.55 -5.51
C LYS A 47 -21.65 -23.26 -6.66
N TYR A 48 -21.43 -22.14 -7.33
CA TYR A 48 -22.23 -21.65 -8.45
C TYR A 48 -21.30 -21.30 -9.62
N ALA A 49 -21.13 -22.20 -10.58
CA ALA A 49 -20.30 -21.96 -11.75
C ALA A 49 -20.96 -20.94 -12.70
N ILE A 50 -20.24 -19.90 -13.12
CA ILE A 50 -20.76 -18.84 -13.98
C ILE A 50 -21.33 -19.38 -15.31
N SER A 51 -20.75 -20.48 -15.82
CA SER A 51 -21.21 -21.16 -17.05
C SER A 51 -22.64 -21.69 -16.94
N ALA A 52 -23.10 -22.10 -15.77
CA ALA A 52 -24.47 -22.54 -15.52
C ALA A 52 -25.47 -21.37 -15.39
N TYR A 53 -24.95 -20.13 -15.27
CA TYR A 53 -25.78 -18.93 -15.07
C TYR A 53 -25.65 -17.90 -16.20
N GLY A 54 -25.33 -18.38 -17.41
CA GLY A 54 -25.40 -17.60 -18.64
C GLY A 54 -24.10 -16.96 -19.11
N ALA A 55 -23.01 -17.11 -18.39
CA ALA A 55 -21.70 -16.73 -18.91
C ALA A 55 -21.18 -17.76 -19.92
N LYS A 56 -20.49 -17.32 -20.96
CA LYS A 56 -19.90 -18.18 -22.00
C LYS A 56 -18.54 -17.65 -22.42
N GLN A 57 -17.60 -18.54 -22.71
CA GLN A 57 -16.23 -18.14 -23.12
C GLN A 57 -16.22 -17.32 -24.43
N ASN A 58 -17.14 -17.60 -25.35
CA ASN A 58 -17.27 -16.89 -26.62
C ASN A 58 -18.31 -15.75 -26.61
N ALA A 59 -18.86 -15.39 -25.44
CA ALA A 59 -19.74 -14.26 -25.32
C ALA A 59 -18.99 -12.92 -25.28
N SER A 60 -19.69 -11.81 -25.57
CA SER A 60 -19.12 -10.48 -25.38
C SER A 60 -18.84 -10.20 -23.91
N ALA A 61 -17.88 -9.27 -23.64
CA ALA A 61 -17.57 -8.85 -22.28
C ALA A 61 -18.82 -8.32 -21.55
N ALA A 62 -19.67 -7.57 -22.22
CA ALA A 62 -20.93 -7.06 -21.66
C ALA A 62 -21.91 -8.16 -21.24
N GLN A 63 -22.03 -9.23 -22.03
CA GLN A 63 -22.88 -10.37 -21.67
C GLN A 63 -22.39 -11.12 -20.45
N ASN A 64 -21.07 -11.40 -20.41
CA ASN A 64 -20.46 -12.06 -19.26
C ASN A 64 -20.51 -11.19 -18.01
N GLN A 65 -20.21 -9.89 -18.11
CA GLN A 65 -20.34 -8.93 -17.01
C GLN A 65 -21.75 -8.98 -16.39
N LYS A 66 -22.79 -8.92 -17.23
CA LYS A 66 -24.18 -8.99 -16.77
C LYS A 66 -24.49 -10.31 -16.06
N ALA A 67 -24.05 -11.44 -16.63
CA ALA A 67 -24.26 -12.77 -16.06
C ALA A 67 -23.55 -12.93 -14.71
N ILE A 68 -22.27 -12.56 -14.64
CA ILE A 68 -21.45 -12.66 -13.42
C ILE A 68 -22.01 -11.77 -12.31
N ASN A 69 -22.29 -10.49 -12.59
CA ASN A 69 -22.83 -9.57 -11.58
C ASN A 69 -24.22 -10.01 -11.08
N LYS A 70 -25.08 -10.52 -11.97
CA LYS A 70 -26.38 -11.09 -11.58
C LYS A 70 -26.20 -12.31 -10.67
N LEU A 71 -25.26 -13.18 -10.96
CA LEU A 71 -24.97 -14.36 -10.14
C LEU A 71 -24.42 -13.97 -8.76
N ILE A 72 -23.45 -13.05 -8.68
CA ILE A 72 -22.90 -12.55 -7.41
C ILE A 72 -24.03 -11.98 -6.53
N ALA A 73 -24.91 -11.15 -7.11
CA ALA A 73 -26.05 -10.59 -6.39
C ALA A 73 -27.03 -11.68 -5.91
N LEU A 74 -27.29 -12.71 -6.74
CA LEU A 74 -28.14 -13.85 -6.38
C LEU A 74 -27.57 -14.65 -5.23
N VAL A 75 -26.25 -14.96 -5.28
CA VAL A 75 -25.56 -15.75 -4.24
C VAL A 75 -25.57 -15.00 -2.92
N SER A 76 -25.23 -13.70 -2.93
CA SER A 76 -25.30 -12.85 -1.73
C SER A 76 -26.72 -12.84 -1.13
N LYS A 77 -27.76 -12.63 -1.96
CA LYS A 77 -29.16 -12.65 -1.52
C LYS A 77 -29.61 -13.99 -0.91
N LYS A 78 -29.01 -15.09 -1.34
CA LYS A 78 -29.25 -16.44 -0.79
C LYS A 78 -28.51 -16.73 0.53
N GLY A 79 -27.82 -15.73 1.10
CA GLY A 79 -27.05 -15.87 2.32
C GLY A 79 -25.60 -16.28 2.12
N GLY A 80 -25.09 -16.15 0.88
CA GLY A 80 -23.70 -16.36 0.55
C GLY A 80 -23.38 -17.65 -0.22
N GLY A 81 -22.12 -17.81 -0.57
CA GLY A 81 -21.60 -18.97 -1.31
C GLY A 81 -20.42 -18.62 -2.20
N THR A 82 -19.96 -19.61 -2.95
CA THR A 82 -18.82 -19.49 -3.87
C THR A 82 -19.28 -19.39 -5.33
N VAL A 83 -18.99 -18.25 -5.95
CA VAL A 83 -19.13 -18.06 -7.40
C VAL A 83 -17.85 -18.55 -8.06
N VAL A 84 -17.96 -19.58 -8.90
CA VAL A 84 -16.82 -20.25 -9.53
C VAL A 84 -16.63 -19.76 -10.95
N ILE A 85 -15.41 -19.34 -11.25
CA ILE A 85 -14.90 -19.11 -12.61
C ILE A 85 -14.17 -20.36 -13.06
N PRO A 86 -14.78 -21.20 -13.93
CA PRO A 86 -14.18 -22.45 -14.36
C PRO A 86 -12.95 -22.24 -15.27
N LYS A 87 -12.15 -23.27 -15.46
CA LYS A 87 -11.04 -23.28 -16.41
C LYS A 87 -11.45 -22.72 -17.79
N GLY A 88 -10.56 -21.91 -18.37
CA GLY A 88 -10.75 -21.24 -19.67
C GLY A 88 -10.72 -19.72 -19.52
N THR A 89 -10.82 -19.00 -20.63
CA THR A 89 -10.78 -17.53 -20.68
C THR A 89 -12.20 -16.96 -20.68
N TRP A 90 -12.46 -16.08 -19.70
CA TRP A 90 -13.74 -15.42 -19.50
C TRP A 90 -13.57 -13.92 -19.62
N ARG A 91 -13.91 -13.37 -20.79
CA ARG A 91 -13.81 -11.94 -21.05
C ARG A 91 -15.00 -11.23 -20.41
N THR A 92 -14.76 -10.15 -19.64
CA THR A 92 -15.78 -9.43 -18.89
C THR A 92 -15.49 -7.93 -18.81
N GLY A 93 -16.45 -7.13 -18.40
CA GLY A 93 -16.27 -5.78 -17.87
C GLY A 93 -16.20 -5.78 -16.33
N ALA A 94 -16.39 -4.63 -15.70
CA ALA A 94 -16.30 -4.47 -14.24
C ALA A 94 -17.26 -5.42 -13.48
N ILE A 95 -16.73 -6.03 -12.40
CA ILE A 95 -17.48 -6.92 -11.51
C ILE A 95 -17.67 -6.23 -10.16
N GLU A 96 -18.87 -6.28 -9.62
CA GLU A 96 -19.21 -5.77 -8.29
C GLU A 96 -19.42 -6.91 -7.30
N MET A 97 -18.53 -7.03 -6.32
CA MET A 97 -18.66 -8.00 -5.22
C MET A 97 -19.76 -7.59 -4.25
N LYS A 98 -20.40 -8.57 -3.65
CA LYS A 98 -21.44 -8.39 -2.62
C LYS A 98 -21.07 -9.19 -1.37
N SER A 99 -21.63 -8.80 -0.23
CA SER A 99 -21.38 -9.47 1.04
C SER A 99 -21.63 -10.97 0.99
N LEU A 100 -20.84 -11.74 1.72
CA LEU A 100 -20.92 -13.19 1.88
C LEU A 100 -20.61 -13.98 0.58
N VAL A 101 -19.88 -13.38 -0.37
CA VAL A 101 -19.54 -14.03 -1.65
C VAL A 101 -18.04 -14.26 -1.75
N GLU A 102 -17.69 -15.48 -2.06
CA GLU A 102 -16.36 -15.87 -2.55
C GLU A 102 -16.39 -15.92 -4.08
N LEU A 103 -15.46 -15.23 -4.74
CA LEU A 103 -15.16 -15.39 -6.16
C LEU A 103 -13.96 -16.32 -6.28
N ASN A 104 -14.19 -17.56 -6.72
CA ASN A 104 -13.14 -18.56 -6.84
C ASN A 104 -12.78 -18.80 -8.31
N LEU A 105 -11.48 -18.65 -8.62
CA LEU A 105 -10.94 -18.91 -9.95
C LEU A 105 -10.26 -20.28 -9.95
N GLU A 106 -10.81 -21.26 -10.66
CA GLU A 106 -10.19 -22.56 -10.80
C GLU A 106 -8.81 -22.48 -11.47
N GLU A 107 -7.99 -23.48 -11.27
CA GLU A 107 -6.69 -23.59 -11.95
C GLU A 107 -6.89 -23.61 -13.48
N GLY A 108 -6.18 -22.71 -14.18
CA GLY A 108 -6.32 -22.48 -15.60
C GLY A 108 -7.51 -21.61 -16.01
N ALA A 109 -8.25 -21.04 -15.06
CA ALA A 109 -9.20 -19.97 -15.33
C ALA A 109 -8.46 -18.64 -15.56
N VAL A 110 -8.89 -17.87 -16.55
CA VAL A 110 -8.45 -16.50 -16.82
C VAL A 110 -9.68 -15.60 -16.85
N LEU A 111 -9.81 -14.73 -15.86
CA LEU A 111 -10.82 -13.68 -15.84
C LEU A 111 -10.20 -12.44 -16.47
N GLN A 112 -10.53 -12.17 -17.73
CA GLN A 112 -9.93 -11.12 -18.55
C GLN A 112 -10.84 -9.91 -18.65
N PHE A 113 -10.35 -8.76 -18.21
CA PHE A 113 -11.09 -7.50 -18.27
C PHE A 113 -10.88 -6.80 -19.62
N ALA A 114 -11.98 -6.49 -20.28
CA ALA A 114 -11.96 -5.88 -21.61
C ALA A 114 -11.69 -4.37 -21.51
N PHE A 115 -10.85 -3.83 -22.41
CA PHE A 115 -10.73 -2.38 -22.60
C PHE A 115 -11.97 -1.84 -23.35
N GLU A 116 -13.05 -1.73 -22.64
CA GLU A 116 -14.32 -1.15 -23.12
C GLU A 116 -14.85 -0.18 -22.05
N PRO A 117 -14.46 1.11 -22.07
CA PRO A 117 -14.77 2.07 -21.00
C PRO A 117 -16.23 2.13 -20.56
N LYS A 118 -17.17 1.84 -21.48
CA LYS A 118 -18.61 1.80 -21.18
C LYS A 118 -19.01 0.70 -20.18
N LEU A 119 -18.16 -0.33 -20.00
CA LEU A 119 -18.40 -1.43 -19.06
C LEU A 119 -17.91 -1.12 -17.64
N TYR A 120 -17.40 0.09 -17.42
CA TYR A 120 -16.88 0.55 -16.12
C TYR A 120 -17.70 1.76 -15.64
N PRO A 121 -18.84 1.54 -14.99
CA PRO A 121 -19.70 2.62 -14.51
C PRO A 121 -18.95 3.49 -13.47
N LEU A 122 -19.43 4.70 -13.27
CA LEU A 122 -18.91 5.58 -12.21
C LEU A 122 -19.26 5.00 -10.83
N VAL A 123 -18.24 4.89 -9.98
CA VAL A 123 -18.39 4.44 -8.60
C VAL A 123 -17.66 5.38 -7.63
N ARG A 124 -18.02 5.27 -6.35
CA ARG A 124 -17.31 5.96 -5.27
C ARG A 124 -15.98 5.27 -5.01
N THR A 125 -14.87 5.98 -5.22
CA THR A 125 -13.52 5.47 -5.05
C THR A 125 -12.56 6.59 -4.63
N SER A 126 -11.27 6.34 -4.69
CA SER A 126 -10.23 7.38 -4.69
C SER A 126 -9.30 7.20 -5.88
N TRP A 127 -8.61 8.27 -6.23
CA TRP A 127 -7.55 8.24 -7.23
C TRP A 127 -6.35 9.01 -6.70
N GLU A 128 -5.19 8.33 -6.60
CA GLU A 128 -3.99 8.87 -5.92
C GLU A 128 -4.29 9.51 -4.55
N GLY A 129 -5.07 8.83 -3.70
CA GLY A 129 -5.36 9.29 -2.35
C GLY A 129 -6.45 10.35 -2.22
N ILE A 130 -7.16 10.69 -3.29
CA ILE A 130 -8.22 11.69 -3.32
C ILE A 130 -9.55 11.04 -3.67
N ALA A 131 -10.55 11.25 -2.81
CA ALA A 131 -11.90 10.75 -3.02
C ALA A 131 -12.57 11.37 -4.25
N CYS A 132 -13.14 10.54 -5.10
CA CYS A 132 -13.86 10.96 -6.30
C CYS A 132 -14.82 9.87 -6.82
N TRP A 133 -15.69 10.26 -7.74
CA TRP A 133 -16.36 9.35 -8.65
C TRP A 133 -15.46 9.11 -9.85
N ASN A 134 -15.13 7.85 -10.11
CA ASN A 134 -14.32 7.48 -11.27
C ASN A 134 -14.82 6.17 -11.88
N TYR A 135 -14.17 5.72 -12.95
CA TYR A 135 -14.38 4.37 -13.47
C TYR A 135 -14.44 3.34 -12.34
N SER A 136 -15.39 2.43 -12.40
CA SER A 136 -15.34 1.23 -11.55
C SER A 136 -14.01 0.54 -11.75
N PRO A 137 -13.32 0.15 -10.67
CA PRO A 137 -12.27 -0.85 -10.74
C PRO A 137 -12.74 -2.13 -11.44
N CYS A 138 -11.81 -2.94 -11.94
CA CYS A 138 -12.16 -4.19 -12.59
C CYS A 138 -12.96 -5.09 -11.63
N ILE A 139 -12.52 -5.23 -10.38
CA ILE A 139 -13.28 -5.88 -9.31
C ILE A 139 -13.49 -4.86 -8.18
N TYR A 140 -14.72 -4.53 -7.90
CA TYR A 140 -15.13 -3.48 -6.98
C TYR A 140 -16.02 -4.00 -5.85
N ALA A 141 -15.92 -3.38 -4.68
CA ALA A 141 -16.88 -3.55 -3.59
C ALA A 141 -17.03 -2.25 -2.80
N TYR A 142 -18.24 -1.99 -2.31
CA TYR A 142 -18.51 -0.82 -1.47
C TYR A 142 -19.41 -1.19 -0.29
N LYS A 143 -18.87 -0.98 0.94
CA LYS A 143 -19.60 -1.27 2.19
C LYS A 143 -20.13 -2.71 2.27
N VAL A 144 -19.28 -3.68 1.94
CA VAL A 144 -19.59 -5.11 2.06
C VAL A 144 -18.74 -5.78 3.15
N THR A 145 -19.21 -6.92 3.60
CA THR A 145 -18.49 -7.73 4.58
C THR A 145 -18.38 -9.17 4.12
N ASP A 146 -17.36 -9.86 4.60
CA ASP A 146 -17.18 -11.29 4.35
C ASP A 146 -17.11 -11.62 2.86
N ILE A 147 -16.07 -11.11 2.21
CA ILE A 147 -15.81 -11.35 0.79
C ILE A 147 -14.44 -12.00 0.60
N ALA A 148 -14.36 -12.83 -0.42
CA ALA A 148 -13.10 -13.46 -0.80
C ALA A 148 -12.91 -13.50 -2.31
N ILE A 149 -11.64 -13.41 -2.74
CA ILE A 149 -11.17 -13.79 -4.08
C ILE A 149 -10.13 -14.90 -3.87
N THR A 150 -10.38 -16.08 -4.40
CA THR A 150 -9.53 -17.25 -4.14
C THR A 150 -9.28 -18.09 -5.39
N GLY A 151 -8.43 -19.10 -5.24
CA GLY A 151 -8.16 -20.08 -6.28
C GLY A 151 -6.83 -19.84 -6.99
N LYS A 152 -6.51 -20.70 -7.96
CA LYS A 152 -5.22 -20.70 -8.68
C LYS A 152 -5.32 -20.14 -10.10
N GLY A 153 -6.40 -19.43 -10.40
CA GLY A 153 -6.61 -18.79 -11.70
C GLY A 153 -5.93 -17.43 -11.79
N THR A 154 -6.08 -16.81 -12.95
CA THR A 154 -5.48 -15.51 -13.28
C THR A 154 -6.56 -14.43 -13.43
N ILE A 155 -6.32 -13.28 -12.83
CA ILE A 155 -7.06 -12.04 -13.04
C ILE A 155 -6.21 -11.17 -13.96
N ASP A 156 -6.69 -10.93 -15.19
CA ASP A 156 -5.99 -10.14 -16.21
C ASP A 156 -6.74 -8.81 -16.41
N GLY A 157 -6.16 -7.71 -15.95
CA GLY A 157 -6.74 -6.36 -16.03
C GLY A 157 -6.78 -5.78 -17.45
N GLY A 158 -6.18 -6.46 -18.44
CA GLY A 158 -6.19 -6.05 -19.84
C GLY A 158 -5.38 -4.79 -20.14
N GLY A 159 -4.54 -4.34 -19.20
CA GLY A 159 -3.65 -3.19 -19.37
C GLY A 159 -2.45 -3.53 -20.26
N ASN A 160 -2.20 -2.71 -21.27
CA ASN A 160 -1.02 -2.76 -22.12
C ASN A 160 -0.85 -1.43 -22.87
N ASN A 161 0.16 -1.34 -23.74
CA ASN A 161 0.49 -0.13 -24.50
C ASN A 161 -0.55 0.28 -25.57
N ASP A 162 -1.57 -0.54 -25.81
CA ASP A 162 -2.66 -0.26 -26.76
C ASP A 162 -4.03 -0.06 -26.06
N THR A 163 -4.09 -0.26 -24.74
CA THR A 163 -5.34 -0.21 -23.97
C THR A 163 -5.32 0.87 -22.89
N TRP A 164 -5.19 0.48 -21.62
CA TRP A 164 -5.26 1.40 -20.49
C TRP A 164 -4.00 2.24 -20.27
N TRP A 165 -2.80 1.68 -20.53
CA TRP A 165 -1.55 2.32 -20.13
C TRP A 165 -1.24 3.64 -20.86
N PRO A 166 -1.60 3.85 -22.14
CA PRO A 166 -1.43 5.15 -22.80
C PRO A 166 -2.08 6.32 -22.06
N MET A 167 -3.13 6.06 -21.28
CA MET A 167 -3.78 7.08 -20.45
C MET A 167 -2.87 7.68 -19.35
N ASN A 168 -1.74 7.06 -19.05
CA ASN A 168 -0.69 7.66 -18.20
C ASN A 168 -0.08 8.92 -18.83
N GLY A 169 -0.07 9.04 -20.17
CA GLY A 169 0.52 10.16 -20.89
C GLY A 169 2.05 10.08 -21.01
N ASN A 170 2.64 8.88 -20.93
CA ASN A 170 4.06 8.64 -21.13
C ASN A 170 4.28 7.71 -22.34
N ALA A 171 5.17 8.10 -23.24
CA ALA A 171 5.47 7.35 -24.47
C ALA A 171 5.97 5.91 -24.19
N ARG A 172 6.66 5.67 -23.07
CA ARG A 172 7.07 4.32 -22.64
C ARG A 172 5.87 3.37 -22.55
N PHE A 173 4.70 3.88 -22.24
CA PHE A 173 3.48 3.11 -22.04
C PHE A 173 2.48 3.28 -23.19
N GLY A 174 2.98 3.57 -24.40
CA GLY A 174 2.15 3.63 -25.60
C GLY A 174 1.45 4.97 -25.85
N TYR A 175 1.65 6.01 -25.01
CA TYR A 175 1.10 7.33 -25.28
C TYR A 175 1.68 7.91 -26.57
N LYS A 176 0.81 8.43 -27.41
CA LYS A 176 1.17 9.13 -28.67
C LYS A 176 0.48 10.49 -28.66
N GLU A 177 1.27 11.55 -28.74
CA GLU A 177 0.76 12.91 -28.79
C GLU A 177 -0.14 13.14 -30.00
N GLY A 178 -1.26 13.83 -29.80
CA GLY A 178 -2.26 14.07 -30.85
C GLY A 178 -3.12 12.85 -31.23
N VAL A 179 -2.73 11.63 -30.82
CA VAL A 179 -3.45 10.37 -31.11
C VAL A 179 -4.18 9.85 -29.88
N THR A 180 -3.48 9.75 -28.74
CA THR A 180 -4.09 9.33 -27.46
C THR A 180 -4.97 10.46 -26.94
N LYS A 181 -6.28 10.32 -27.10
CA LYS A 181 -7.27 11.36 -26.78
C LYS A 181 -7.58 11.47 -25.29
N GLU A 182 -7.44 10.38 -24.54
CA GLU A 182 -7.78 10.32 -23.13
C GLU A 182 -6.54 9.97 -22.31
N HIS A 183 -6.07 10.91 -21.48
CA HIS A 183 -4.90 10.70 -20.62
C HIS A 183 -4.88 11.67 -19.42
N GLN A 184 -4.28 11.25 -18.31
CA GLN A 184 -4.24 12.01 -17.05
C GLN A 184 -3.58 13.40 -17.16
N LYS A 185 -2.66 13.61 -18.13
CA LYS A 185 -1.99 14.88 -18.35
C LYS A 185 -2.83 15.92 -19.10
N MET A 186 -4.04 15.57 -19.57
CA MET A 186 -4.97 16.54 -20.19
C MET A 186 -5.63 17.52 -19.19
N GLY A 187 -5.15 17.52 -17.94
CA GLY A 187 -5.61 18.41 -16.89
C GLY A 187 -6.50 17.73 -15.84
N SER A 188 -6.99 16.53 -16.08
CA SER A 188 -7.91 15.84 -15.15
C SER A 188 -7.26 15.53 -13.81
N ARG A 189 -6.00 15.06 -13.80
CA ARG A 189 -5.24 14.85 -12.57
C ARG A 189 -5.07 16.18 -11.80
N ALA A 190 -4.61 17.22 -12.47
CA ALA A 190 -4.40 18.53 -11.83
C ALA A 190 -5.73 19.11 -11.30
N ARG A 191 -6.83 18.95 -12.04
CA ARG A 191 -8.17 19.34 -11.62
C ARG A 191 -8.63 18.60 -10.38
N LEU A 192 -8.47 17.28 -10.30
CA LEU A 192 -8.82 16.48 -9.12
C LEU A 192 -8.03 16.93 -7.90
N LEU A 193 -6.71 17.12 -8.03
CA LEU A 193 -5.85 17.64 -6.96
C LEU A 193 -6.34 19.01 -6.46
N LYS A 194 -6.61 19.92 -7.39
CA LYS A 194 -7.10 21.26 -7.03
C LYS A 194 -8.48 21.23 -6.36
N MET A 195 -9.41 20.42 -6.85
CA MET A 195 -10.73 20.26 -6.24
C MET A 195 -10.64 19.79 -4.78
N ALA A 196 -9.70 18.89 -4.47
CA ALA A 196 -9.47 18.41 -3.11
C ALA A 196 -8.89 19.51 -2.21
N GLU A 197 -7.89 20.26 -2.70
CA GLU A 197 -7.29 21.37 -1.96
C GLU A 197 -8.31 22.49 -1.70
N ASP A 198 -9.16 22.80 -2.66
CA ASP A 198 -10.21 23.84 -2.56
C ASP A 198 -11.43 23.35 -1.72
N GLY A 199 -11.44 22.11 -1.24
CA GLY A 199 -12.55 21.56 -0.45
C GLY A 199 -13.84 21.35 -1.23
N VAL A 200 -13.75 21.18 -2.57
CA VAL A 200 -14.92 20.87 -3.41
C VAL A 200 -15.59 19.59 -2.91
N PRO A 201 -16.93 19.57 -2.72
CA PRO A 201 -17.64 18.39 -2.24
C PRO A 201 -17.38 17.14 -3.08
N PHE A 202 -17.31 15.97 -2.43
CA PHE A 202 -17.07 14.67 -3.09
C PHE A 202 -18.01 14.44 -4.28
N ASP A 203 -19.31 14.74 -4.15
CA ASP A 203 -20.32 14.43 -5.18
C ASP A 203 -20.15 15.28 -6.46
N GLU A 204 -19.34 16.34 -6.40
CA GLU A 204 -18.99 17.17 -7.56
C GLU A 204 -17.72 16.68 -8.27
N ARG A 205 -16.90 15.86 -7.62
CA ARG A 205 -15.63 15.32 -8.16
C ARG A 205 -15.90 14.11 -9.06
N LYS A 206 -16.48 14.37 -10.24
CA LYS A 206 -16.87 13.33 -11.20
C LYS A 206 -15.86 13.25 -12.34
N PHE A 207 -15.34 12.05 -12.54
CA PHE A 207 -14.37 11.70 -13.57
C PHE A 207 -14.88 10.48 -14.37
N GLY A 208 -14.03 9.58 -14.83
CA GLY A 208 -14.41 8.42 -15.64
C GLY A 208 -14.17 8.66 -17.11
N MET A 209 -15.08 8.23 -17.99
CA MET A 209 -14.89 8.25 -19.44
C MET A 209 -14.54 9.67 -19.95
N GLY A 210 -13.50 9.76 -20.77
CA GLY A 210 -12.99 11.02 -21.31
C GLY A 210 -12.06 11.79 -20.38
N GLN A 211 -11.75 11.27 -19.17
CA GLN A 211 -10.93 11.98 -18.19
C GLN A 211 -9.52 11.39 -18.00
N GLY A 212 -9.25 10.20 -18.49
CA GLY A 212 -7.93 9.57 -18.48
C GLY A 212 -7.41 9.16 -17.10
N LEU A 213 -8.29 9.06 -16.09
CA LEU A 213 -7.96 8.53 -14.77
C LEU A 213 -8.27 7.03 -14.75
N ARG A 214 -7.25 6.22 -14.92
CA ARG A 214 -7.35 4.75 -15.05
C ARG A 214 -7.92 4.10 -13.78
N PRO A 215 -8.75 3.04 -13.91
CA PRO A 215 -9.27 2.29 -12.75
C PRO A 215 -8.20 1.37 -12.14
N GLN A 216 -8.36 1.01 -10.88
CA GLN A 216 -7.61 -0.06 -10.22
C GLN A 216 -8.07 -1.44 -10.72
N LEU A 217 -7.26 -2.49 -10.50
CA LEU A 217 -7.70 -3.85 -10.78
C LEU A 217 -8.69 -4.34 -9.71
N VAL A 218 -8.31 -4.29 -8.45
CA VAL A 218 -9.18 -4.63 -7.31
C VAL A 218 -9.25 -3.45 -6.36
N ASN A 219 -10.44 -2.92 -6.12
CA ASN A 219 -10.64 -1.86 -5.12
C ASN A 219 -11.88 -2.17 -4.26
N PHE A 220 -11.64 -2.42 -3.00
CA PHE A 220 -12.68 -2.57 -2.00
C PHE A 220 -12.72 -1.34 -1.12
N VAL A 221 -13.88 -0.73 -0.99
CA VAL A 221 -14.06 0.55 -0.31
C VAL A 221 -14.96 0.37 0.91
N ARG A 222 -14.51 0.81 2.09
CA ARG A 222 -15.26 0.75 3.34
C ARG A 222 -15.82 -0.64 3.66
N SER A 223 -15.05 -1.68 3.34
CA SER A 223 -15.43 -3.09 3.44
C SER A 223 -14.65 -3.78 4.56
N GLU A 224 -15.14 -4.92 5.04
CA GLU A 224 -14.57 -5.58 6.20
C GLU A 224 -14.53 -7.11 6.02
N ARG A 225 -13.53 -7.75 6.63
CA ARG A 225 -13.22 -9.19 6.54
C ARG A 225 -13.09 -9.64 5.09
N ILE A 226 -11.91 -9.34 4.56
CA ILE A 226 -11.54 -9.51 3.15
C ILE A 226 -10.42 -10.54 3.05
N LEU A 227 -10.57 -11.51 2.16
CA LEU A 227 -9.51 -12.47 1.81
C LEU A 227 -9.22 -12.42 0.32
N ILE A 228 -7.93 -12.27 -0.05
CA ILE A 228 -7.44 -12.48 -1.42
C ILE A 228 -6.37 -13.55 -1.34
N LYS A 229 -6.60 -14.70 -1.99
CA LYS A 229 -5.71 -15.86 -1.78
C LYS A 229 -5.39 -16.64 -3.06
N ASP A 230 -4.09 -16.96 -3.22
CA ASP A 230 -3.51 -17.87 -4.23
C ASP A 230 -3.69 -17.46 -5.71
N VAL A 231 -4.40 -16.40 -6.02
CA VAL A 231 -4.62 -15.94 -7.39
C VAL A 231 -3.40 -15.24 -7.98
N LYS A 232 -3.26 -15.30 -9.30
CA LYS A 232 -2.31 -14.48 -10.06
C LYS A 232 -3.02 -13.23 -10.61
N MET A 233 -2.40 -12.06 -10.46
CA MET A 233 -2.89 -10.76 -10.96
C MET A 233 -1.90 -10.17 -11.95
N ILE A 234 -2.37 -9.84 -13.15
CA ILE A 234 -1.53 -9.30 -14.23
C ILE A 234 -2.19 -8.14 -14.94
N ASN A 235 -1.38 -7.33 -15.63
CA ASN A 235 -1.82 -6.30 -16.56
C ASN A 235 -2.88 -5.35 -15.98
N SER A 236 -2.69 -4.90 -14.75
CA SER A 236 -3.58 -3.90 -14.15
C SER A 236 -3.57 -2.59 -14.94
N PRO A 237 -4.71 -1.91 -15.06
CA PRO A 237 -4.73 -0.56 -15.61
C PRO A 237 -3.96 0.47 -14.77
N PHE A 238 -3.94 0.30 -13.44
CA PHE A 238 -3.37 1.20 -12.44
C PHE A 238 -2.93 0.37 -11.21
N TRP A 239 -3.10 0.81 -9.97
CA TRP A 239 -2.83 0.03 -8.75
C TRP A 239 -3.52 -1.33 -8.79
N VAL A 240 -2.85 -2.40 -8.38
CA VAL A 240 -3.37 -3.77 -8.50
C VAL A 240 -4.40 -4.06 -7.40
N MET A 241 -3.97 -4.09 -6.15
CA MET A 241 -4.86 -4.30 -5.00
C MET A 241 -4.94 -3.03 -4.16
N HIS A 242 -6.09 -2.40 -4.11
CA HIS A 242 -6.31 -1.15 -3.40
C HIS A 242 -7.51 -1.24 -2.44
N PRO A 243 -7.36 -1.86 -1.27
CA PRO A 243 -8.33 -1.73 -0.20
C PRO A 243 -8.28 -0.30 0.36
N LEU A 244 -9.44 0.36 0.41
CA LEU A 244 -9.61 1.76 0.83
C LEU A 244 -10.56 1.86 2.01
N LEU A 245 -10.11 2.40 3.15
CA LEU A 245 -10.92 2.53 4.36
C LEU A 245 -11.51 1.19 4.81
N CYS A 246 -10.75 0.12 4.65
CA CYS A 246 -11.15 -1.26 4.94
C CYS A 246 -10.56 -1.76 6.26
N LYS A 247 -11.16 -2.84 6.79
CA LYS A 247 -10.71 -3.48 8.02
C LYS A 247 -10.67 -4.99 7.89
N ASN A 248 -9.69 -5.63 8.56
CA ASN A 248 -9.49 -7.08 8.53
C ASN A 248 -9.28 -7.61 7.12
N ILE A 249 -8.08 -7.39 6.58
CA ILE A 249 -7.69 -7.75 5.22
C ILE A 249 -6.58 -8.78 5.28
N THR A 250 -6.76 -9.89 4.59
CA THR A 250 -5.71 -10.89 4.40
C THR A 250 -5.43 -11.08 2.91
N VAL A 251 -4.16 -10.88 2.52
CA VAL A 251 -3.64 -11.19 1.19
C VAL A 251 -2.60 -12.29 1.37
N ASP A 252 -2.87 -13.48 0.86
CA ASP A 252 -2.07 -14.68 1.11
C ASP A 252 -1.77 -15.45 -0.18
N GLY A 253 -0.50 -15.71 -0.48
CA GLY A 253 -0.08 -16.51 -1.63
C GLY A 253 -0.36 -15.88 -3.00
N VAL A 254 -0.64 -14.58 -3.07
CA VAL A 254 -0.94 -13.88 -4.32
C VAL A 254 0.34 -13.61 -5.11
N THR A 255 0.30 -13.85 -6.42
CA THR A 255 1.36 -13.44 -7.34
C THR A 255 0.90 -12.23 -8.15
N VAL A 256 1.62 -11.12 -8.03
CA VAL A 256 1.42 -9.93 -8.86
C VAL A 256 2.53 -9.85 -9.90
N TRP A 257 2.15 -9.72 -11.17
CA TRP A 257 3.07 -9.44 -12.28
C TRP A 257 2.51 -8.28 -13.10
N ASN A 258 2.94 -7.07 -12.79
CA ASN A 258 2.36 -5.87 -13.38
C ASN A 258 3.38 -4.76 -13.63
N GLU A 259 3.90 -4.68 -14.85
CA GLU A 259 4.91 -3.69 -15.26
C GLU A 259 4.29 -2.35 -15.77
N GLY A 260 2.98 -2.21 -15.65
CA GLY A 260 2.26 -1.01 -16.09
C GLY A 260 2.58 0.24 -15.26
N PRO A 261 2.25 1.43 -15.77
CA PRO A 261 2.49 2.69 -15.07
C PRO A 261 1.61 2.81 -13.83
N ASN A 262 2.21 3.22 -12.68
CA ASN A 262 1.59 3.20 -11.37
C ASN A 262 1.04 1.79 -11.04
N GLY A 263 1.85 0.80 -11.34
CA GLY A 263 1.49 -0.61 -11.22
C GLY A 263 1.82 -1.17 -9.85
N ASP A 264 1.55 -0.41 -8.78
CA ASP A 264 1.76 -0.80 -7.40
C ASP A 264 1.02 -2.11 -7.09
N GLY A 265 1.66 -3.03 -6.35
CA GLY A 265 1.12 -4.37 -6.14
C GLY A 265 0.00 -4.42 -5.12
N CYS A 266 0.19 -3.79 -3.96
CA CYS A 266 -0.83 -3.74 -2.90
C CYS A 266 -0.75 -2.42 -2.12
N ASP A 267 -1.82 -1.66 -2.16
CA ASP A 267 -1.94 -0.32 -1.59
C ASP A 267 -3.04 -0.24 -0.52
N PRO A 268 -2.82 -0.78 0.69
CA PRO A 268 -3.79 -0.57 1.76
C PRO A 268 -3.81 0.93 2.13
N GLU A 269 -4.97 1.58 1.88
CA GLU A 269 -5.16 3.00 2.11
C GLU A 269 -6.16 3.26 3.24
N ALA A 270 -5.71 3.91 4.32
CA ALA A 270 -6.50 4.14 5.53
C ALA A 270 -7.15 2.84 6.06
N CYS A 271 -6.39 1.75 6.07
CA CYS A 271 -6.83 0.41 6.45
C CYS A 271 -6.36 0.01 7.84
N GLU A 272 -7.10 -0.88 8.49
CA GLU A 272 -6.78 -1.41 9.82
C GLU A 272 -6.77 -2.95 9.81
N ASN A 273 -5.82 -3.56 10.52
CA ASN A 273 -5.66 -5.00 10.67
C ASN A 273 -5.46 -5.69 9.30
N VAL A 274 -4.26 -5.57 8.76
CA VAL A 274 -3.89 -6.07 7.44
C VAL A 274 -2.78 -7.11 7.57
N LEU A 275 -2.96 -8.26 6.94
CA LEU A 275 -1.92 -9.29 6.77
C LEU A 275 -1.64 -9.49 5.29
N ILE A 276 -0.38 -9.30 4.89
CA ILE A 276 0.11 -9.62 3.54
C ILE A 276 1.21 -10.66 3.71
N GLN A 277 0.98 -11.87 3.22
CA GLN A 277 1.93 -12.96 3.42
C GLN A 277 2.07 -13.88 2.22
N ASN A 278 3.24 -14.54 2.12
CA ASN A 278 3.52 -15.56 1.11
C ASN A 278 3.33 -15.09 -0.35
N CYS A 279 3.40 -13.76 -0.59
CA CYS A 279 3.12 -13.16 -1.87
C CYS A 279 4.39 -12.93 -2.70
N ILE A 280 4.23 -12.87 -4.01
CA ILE A 280 5.28 -12.52 -4.97
C ILE A 280 4.88 -11.25 -5.70
N PHE A 281 5.75 -10.25 -5.69
CA PHE A 281 5.54 -8.96 -6.35
C PHE A 281 6.61 -8.71 -7.40
N HIS A 282 6.17 -8.56 -8.64
CA HIS A 282 6.95 -8.03 -9.76
C HIS A 282 6.17 -6.86 -10.34
N THR A 283 6.58 -5.63 -10.04
CA THR A 283 5.76 -4.43 -10.26
C THR A 283 6.52 -3.34 -11.01
N GLY A 284 5.78 -2.53 -11.74
CA GLY A 284 6.30 -1.35 -12.42
C GLY A 284 6.38 -0.09 -11.54
N ASP A 285 5.86 -0.18 -10.31
CA ASP A 285 5.94 0.84 -9.27
C ASP A 285 6.20 0.15 -7.91
N ASP A 286 5.71 0.64 -6.78
CA ASP A 286 5.98 0.04 -5.47
C ASP A 286 5.35 -1.37 -5.32
N CYS A 287 6.02 -2.32 -4.65
CA CYS A 287 5.45 -3.65 -4.40
C CYS A 287 4.30 -3.60 -3.41
N ILE A 288 4.53 -3.01 -2.24
CA ILE A 288 3.53 -2.74 -1.23
C ILE A 288 3.66 -1.28 -0.83
N ALA A 289 2.60 -0.48 -1.04
CA ALA A 289 2.61 0.94 -0.70
C ALA A 289 1.45 1.30 0.24
N ILE A 290 1.77 1.44 1.52
CA ILE A 290 0.81 1.78 2.56
C ILE A 290 0.47 3.26 2.46
N LYS A 291 -0.82 3.60 2.38
CA LYS A 291 -1.33 4.94 2.16
C LYS A 291 -2.42 5.30 3.18
N SER A 292 -2.76 6.58 3.32
CA SER A 292 -3.87 7.06 4.16
C SER A 292 -4.42 8.41 3.69
N GLY A 293 -4.56 8.54 2.38
CA GLY A 293 -5.10 9.72 1.72
C GLY A 293 -4.07 10.83 1.49
N ARG A 294 -4.41 11.68 0.53
CA ARG A 294 -3.54 12.75 0.07
C ARG A 294 -4.03 14.11 0.54
N ASN A 295 -3.12 14.90 1.11
CA ASN A 295 -3.32 16.32 1.46
C ASN A 295 -4.61 16.56 2.27
N ASN A 296 -5.45 17.46 1.81
CA ASN A 296 -6.68 17.83 2.51
C ASN A 296 -7.62 16.65 2.74
N ASP A 297 -7.84 15.80 1.74
CA ASP A 297 -8.71 14.61 1.87
C ASP A 297 -8.21 13.66 2.95
N GLY A 298 -6.90 13.32 2.93
CA GLY A 298 -6.33 12.43 3.93
C GLY A 298 -6.39 13.01 5.34
N ARG A 299 -6.17 14.32 5.50
CA ARG A 299 -6.32 14.99 6.80
C ARG A 299 -7.78 15.00 7.27
N LEU A 300 -8.75 15.18 6.36
CA LEU A 300 -10.18 15.14 6.69
C LEU A 300 -10.64 13.73 7.05
N TRP A 301 -10.14 12.70 6.38
CA TRP A 301 -10.42 11.31 6.79
C TRP A 301 -9.90 11.03 8.19
N ASN A 302 -8.76 11.61 8.54
CA ASN A 302 -8.12 11.46 9.85
C ASN A 302 -8.07 10.00 10.30
N GLN A 303 -7.79 9.10 9.35
CA GLN A 303 -7.73 7.66 9.57
C GLN A 303 -6.37 7.15 9.11
N PRO A 304 -5.48 6.78 10.04
CA PRO A 304 -4.21 6.17 9.70
C PRO A 304 -4.40 4.77 9.13
N SER A 305 -3.47 4.34 8.29
CA SER A 305 -3.26 2.91 8.07
C SER A 305 -2.52 2.33 9.26
N ARG A 306 -3.04 1.24 9.87
CA ARG A 306 -2.47 0.71 11.11
C ARG A 306 -2.62 -0.80 11.27
N ASN A 307 -1.76 -1.36 12.13
CA ASN A 307 -1.75 -2.78 12.45
C ASN A 307 -1.56 -3.63 11.19
N ILE A 308 -0.41 -3.49 10.55
CA ILE A 308 -0.09 -4.14 9.27
C ILE A 308 1.07 -5.09 9.44
N ILE A 309 0.87 -6.35 9.08
CA ILE A 309 1.91 -7.39 9.04
C ILE A 309 2.19 -7.76 7.60
N ILE A 310 3.47 -7.74 7.22
CA ILE A 310 3.99 -8.18 5.93
C ILE A 310 5.02 -9.26 6.20
N ARG A 311 4.83 -10.48 5.68
CA ARG A 311 5.78 -11.56 5.94
C ARG A 311 5.90 -12.58 4.82
N ASN A 312 7.07 -13.21 4.73
CA ASN A 312 7.35 -14.31 3.78
C ASN A 312 7.05 -13.91 2.32
N CYS A 313 7.26 -12.64 1.97
CA CYS A 313 7.01 -12.13 0.63
C CYS A 313 8.31 -12.02 -0.16
N ARG A 314 8.21 -12.18 -1.49
CA ARG A 314 9.29 -11.92 -2.43
C ARG A 314 8.97 -10.69 -3.26
N MET A 315 9.88 -9.72 -3.29
CA MET A 315 9.81 -8.53 -4.12
C MET A 315 10.88 -8.64 -5.20
N GLU A 316 10.44 -8.94 -6.42
CA GLU A 316 11.32 -9.28 -7.54
C GLU A 316 11.62 -8.09 -8.44
N ASP A 317 10.77 -7.06 -8.43
CA ASP A 317 10.98 -5.78 -9.13
C ASP A 317 10.04 -4.70 -8.59
N GLY A 318 10.40 -3.40 -8.75
CA GLY A 318 9.56 -2.28 -8.34
C GLY A 318 10.34 -1.03 -7.93
N HIS A 319 9.61 0.05 -7.56
CA HIS A 319 10.22 1.27 -7.02
C HIS A 319 10.48 1.19 -5.51
N GLY A 320 9.90 0.24 -4.81
CA GLY A 320 10.16 -0.04 -3.41
C GLY A 320 9.52 -1.35 -2.96
N GLY A 321 10.16 -2.07 -2.03
CA GLY A 321 9.66 -3.31 -1.48
C GLY A 321 8.51 -3.05 -0.50
N VAL A 322 8.84 -2.49 0.68
CA VAL A 322 7.86 -2.01 1.66
C VAL A 322 7.92 -0.49 1.70
N VAL A 323 6.82 0.15 1.33
CA VAL A 323 6.74 1.61 1.17
C VAL A 323 5.62 2.19 2.03
N ILE A 324 5.90 3.31 2.69
CA ILE A 324 4.92 4.15 3.37
C ILE A 324 4.84 5.48 2.62
N GLY A 325 3.66 5.77 2.08
CA GLY A 325 3.41 6.99 1.31
C GLY A 325 3.40 6.78 -0.22
N SER A 326 3.41 7.90 -0.98
CA SER A 326 3.43 9.31 -0.51
C SER A 326 2.09 9.83 0.02
N GLU A 327 0.97 9.24 -0.34
CA GLU A 327 -0.37 9.62 0.09
C GLU A 327 -0.61 9.13 1.54
N ILE A 328 -0.04 9.86 2.54
CA ILE A 328 0.02 9.40 3.92
C ILE A 328 -0.47 10.47 4.92
N SER A 329 -1.37 11.32 4.49
CA SER A 329 -1.84 12.46 5.29
C SER A 329 -2.62 12.07 6.54
N GLY A 330 -3.28 10.89 6.52
CA GLY A 330 -3.94 10.33 7.70
C GLY A 330 -2.99 9.69 8.71
N GLY A 331 -1.71 9.53 8.35
CA GLY A 331 -0.71 8.86 9.19
C GLY A 331 -0.60 7.35 8.94
N CYS A 332 0.39 6.74 9.60
CA CYS A 332 0.64 5.29 9.55
C CYS A 332 1.26 4.83 10.85
N GLU A 333 0.79 3.71 11.39
CA GLU A 333 1.32 3.17 12.65
C GLU A 333 1.27 1.64 12.74
N ASN A 334 2.22 1.08 13.47
CA ASN A 334 2.31 -0.36 13.75
C ASN A 334 2.40 -1.19 12.46
N VAL A 335 3.49 -1.01 11.70
CA VAL A 335 3.83 -1.82 10.52
C VAL A 335 4.99 -2.73 10.85
N TYR A 336 4.82 -4.02 10.62
CA TYR A 336 5.80 -5.06 10.90
C TYR A 336 6.07 -5.86 9.62
N ALA A 337 7.29 -5.79 9.11
CA ALA A 337 7.73 -6.56 7.94
C ALA A 337 8.82 -7.56 8.34
N GLU A 338 8.64 -8.85 8.03
CA GLU A 338 9.65 -9.85 8.36
C GLU A 338 9.77 -11.00 7.34
N ASN A 339 10.92 -11.67 7.36
CA ASN A 339 11.19 -12.87 6.56
C ASN A 339 10.90 -12.66 5.06
N CYS A 340 11.28 -11.51 4.50
CA CYS A 340 11.09 -11.20 3.09
C CYS A 340 12.40 -11.33 2.31
N GLU A 341 12.27 -11.66 1.04
CA GLU A 341 13.38 -11.73 0.09
C GLU A 341 13.19 -10.66 -0.99
N MET A 342 14.25 -9.91 -1.29
CA MET A 342 14.20 -8.82 -2.27
C MET A 342 15.46 -8.87 -3.14
N ASP A 343 15.30 -9.02 -4.44
CA ASP A 343 16.44 -9.07 -5.34
C ASP A 343 16.09 -8.61 -6.76
N SER A 344 16.46 -7.40 -7.11
CA SER A 344 16.38 -6.91 -8.49
C SER A 344 17.28 -5.68 -8.70
N PRO A 345 17.96 -5.58 -9.84
CA PRO A 345 18.70 -4.37 -10.20
C PRO A 345 17.78 -3.16 -10.45
N HIS A 346 16.48 -3.38 -10.59
CA HIS A 346 15.48 -2.33 -10.81
C HIS A 346 14.72 -1.97 -9.54
N LEU A 347 14.62 -2.90 -8.56
CA LEU A 347 14.02 -2.60 -7.25
C LEU A 347 14.82 -1.47 -6.59
N GLU A 348 14.18 -0.32 -6.40
CA GLU A 348 14.95 0.86 -6.04
C GLU A 348 15.26 0.93 -4.54
N ARG A 349 14.31 0.60 -3.66
CA ARG A 349 14.45 0.73 -2.19
C ARG A 349 13.81 -0.45 -1.47
N ILE A 350 14.35 -0.79 -0.33
CA ILE A 350 13.87 -1.95 0.44
C ILE A 350 12.80 -1.51 1.44
N LEU A 351 13.15 -0.64 2.40
CA LEU A 351 12.18 0.08 3.24
C LEU A 351 12.21 1.55 2.86
N ARG A 352 11.06 2.07 2.44
CA ARG A 352 10.93 3.44 1.96
C ARG A 352 9.82 4.18 2.70
N ILE A 353 10.14 5.35 3.26
CA ILE A 353 9.15 6.30 3.76
C ILE A 353 9.26 7.56 2.92
N LYS A 354 8.17 7.97 2.25
CA LYS A 354 8.13 9.14 1.37
C LYS A 354 6.92 10.01 1.70
N THR A 355 7.17 11.28 2.02
CA THR A 355 6.14 12.25 2.35
C THR A 355 6.66 13.67 2.12
N ASN A 356 5.84 14.68 2.38
CA ASN A 356 6.22 16.09 2.29
C ASN A 356 5.32 16.97 3.17
N ASN A 357 5.56 18.26 3.19
CA ASN A 357 4.80 19.22 4.02
C ASN A 357 3.45 19.68 3.42
N CYS A 358 2.98 19.02 2.34
CA CYS A 358 1.59 19.08 1.91
C CYS A 358 0.74 18.03 2.65
N ARG A 359 1.36 16.93 3.07
CA ARG A 359 0.71 15.76 3.65
C ARG A 359 0.43 15.95 5.14
N GLY A 360 1.46 16.29 5.93
CA GLY A 360 1.41 16.15 7.39
C GLY A 360 1.40 14.67 7.79
N GLY A 361 0.75 14.38 8.90
CA GLY A 361 0.57 13.03 9.41
C GLY A 361 1.72 12.54 10.31
N LEU A 362 1.39 11.57 11.15
CA LEU A 362 2.34 10.86 12.01
C LEU A 362 2.59 9.46 11.44
N ILE A 363 3.86 9.15 11.18
CA ILE A 363 4.32 7.83 10.76
C ILE A 363 5.17 7.28 11.90
N GLN A 364 4.72 6.20 12.54
CA GLN A 364 5.41 5.66 13.71
C GLN A 364 5.31 4.14 13.82
N ASN A 365 6.24 3.55 14.59
CA ASN A 365 6.29 2.12 14.85
C ASN A 365 6.36 1.32 13.54
N ILE A 366 7.38 1.60 12.74
CA ILE A 366 7.64 0.94 11.45
C ILE A 366 8.84 0.03 11.60
N HIS A 367 8.64 -1.27 11.55
CA HIS A 367 9.65 -2.24 11.89
C HIS A 367 9.87 -3.25 10.78
N MET A 368 11.14 -3.49 10.43
CA MET A 368 11.57 -4.51 9.47
C MET A 368 12.64 -5.39 10.08
N ARG A 369 12.49 -6.71 9.98
CA ARG A 369 13.54 -7.65 10.42
C ARG A 369 13.68 -8.88 9.52
N LYS A 370 14.86 -9.52 9.59
CA LYS A 370 15.14 -10.80 8.91
C LYS A 370 14.81 -10.74 7.42
N VAL A 371 15.33 -9.72 6.74
CA VAL A 371 15.14 -9.53 5.30
C VAL A 371 16.46 -9.76 4.58
N THR A 372 16.42 -10.59 3.56
CA THR A 372 17.57 -10.86 2.69
C THR A 372 17.42 -10.09 1.40
N VAL A 373 18.44 -9.27 1.08
CA VAL A 373 18.47 -8.48 -0.15
C VAL A 373 19.67 -8.90 -0.99
N GLY A 374 19.42 -9.40 -2.21
CA GLY A 374 20.48 -9.61 -3.19
C GLY A 374 20.99 -8.26 -3.68
N GLN A 375 20.13 -7.48 -4.29
CA GLN A 375 20.49 -6.13 -4.74
C GLN A 375 19.27 -5.19 -4.76
N CYS A 376 19.56 -3.90 -4.63
CA CYS A 376 18.63 -2.82 -4.91
C CYS A 376 19.35 -1.64 -5.56
N LYS A 377 18.61 -0.84 -6.31
CA LYS A 377 19.18 0.22 -7.14
C LYS A 377 19.61 1.44 -6.32
N GLU A 378 18.88 1.83 -5.29
CA GLU A 378 19.14 3.07 -4.56
C GLU A 378 19.54 2.84 -3.11
N ALA A 379 18.64 2.46 -2.22
CA ALA A 379 18.93 2.41 -0.79
C ALA A 379 18.22 1.26 -0.07
N VAL A 380 18.88 0.69 0.95
CA VAL A 380 18.27 -0.32 1.82
C VAL A 380 17.24 0.33 2.74
N LEU A 381 17.59 1.42 3.42
CA LEU A 381 16.64 2.26 4.16
C LEU A 381 16.59 3.65 3.53
N LYS A 382 15.41 4.12 3.14
CA LYS A 382 15.20 5.50 2.69
C LYS A 382 14.03 6.17 3.40
N ILE A 383 14.31 7.29 4.07
CA ILE A 383 13.30 8.20 4.61
C ILE A 383 13.44 9.53 3.87
N ASN A 384 12.35 10.03 3.26
CA ASN A 384 12.38 11.27 2.48
C ASN A 384 11.15 12.13 2.79
N LEU A 385 11.37 13.25 3.48
CA LEU A 385 10.35 14.25 3.80
C LEU A 385 10.29 15.42 2.80
N ASP A 386 11.11 15.37 1.77
CA ASP A 386 11.11 16.33 0.65
C ASP A 386 10.71 15.62 -0.66
N TYR A 387 9.70 14.76 -0.60
CA TYR A 387 9.19 14.05 -1.77
C TYR A 387 8.28 14.96 -2.60
N GLU A 388 8.47 14.99 -3.92
CA GLU A 388 7.72 15.88 -4.83
C GLU A 388 7.70 17.36 -4.35
N PRO A 389 8.88 18.02 -4.20
CA PRO A 389 8.95 19.36 -3.61
C PRO A 389 8.21 20.43 -4.42
N LYS A 390 7.87 20.16 -5.69
CA LYS A 390 7.15 21.05 -6.61
C LYS A 390 5.65 20.75 -6.70
N GLU A 391 5.12 19.84 -5.89
CA GLU A 391 3.69 19.54 -5.88
C GLU A 391 2.88 20.82 -5.61
N ALA A 392 1.84 21.04 -6.41
CA ALA A 392 0.90 22.15 -6.22
C ALA A 392 -0.09 21.78 -5.10
N CYS A 393 0.11 22.35 -3.91
CA CYS A 393 -0.68 22.06 -2.72
C CYS A 393 -0.56 23.18 -1.69
N TYR A 394 -1.44 23.20 -0.70
CA TYR A 394 -1.24 23.98 0.52
C TYR A 394 -0.18 23.31 1.40
N ARG A 395 0.84 24.09 1.80
CA ARG A 395 1.98 23.63 2.60
C ARG A 395 1.90 24.09 4.05
N GLY A 396 2.77 23.57 4.88
CA GLY A 396 2.86 23.90 6.31
C GLY A 396 2.36 22.79 7.21
N PHE A 397 2.03 21.64 6.64
CA PHE A 397 1.66 20.43 7.37
C PHE A 397 2.90 19.54 7.52
N GLU A 398 3.71 19.82 8.54
CA GLU A 398 4.97 19.09 8.75
C GLU A 398 4.69 17.65 9.20
N PRO A 399 5.10 16.61 8.42
CA PRO A 399 4.95 15.22 8.84
C PRO A 399 5.95 14.89 9.94
N THR A 400 5.65 13.86 10.73
CA THR A 400 6.58 13.29 11.70
C THR A 400 6.82 11.82 11.40
N VAL A 401 8.09 11.40 11.41
CA VAL A 401 8.52 10.00 11.29
C VAL A 401 9.31 9.64 12.53
N ARG A 402 8.86 8.63 13.26
CA ARG A 402 9.54 8.18 14.49
C ARG A 402 9.37 6.70 14.76
N ASN A 403 10.23 6.17 15.62
CA ASN A 403 10.30 4.76 15.99
C ASN A 403 10.27 3.86 14.76
N VAL A 404 11.33 3.96 13.94
CA VAL A 404 11.57 3.12 12.77
C VAL A 404 12.76 2.22 13.05
N SER A 405 12.59 0.91 12.95
CA SER A 405 13.68 -0.03 13.14
C SER A 405 13.91 -0.97 11.97
N MET A 406 15.17 -1.27 11.72
CA MET A 406 15.61 -2.29 10.78
C MET A 406 16.59 -3.21 11.50
N GLU A 407 16.29 -4.51 11.59
CA GLU A 407 17.08 -5.48 12.34
C GLU A 407 17.33 -6.76 11.53
N ASP A 408 18.53 -7.33 11.63
CA ASP A 408 18.93 -8.57 10.96
C ASP A 408 18.67 -8.54 9.43
N VAL A 409 19.02 -7.42 8.78
CA VAL A 409 18.85 -7.24 7.33
C VAL A 409 20.21 -7.32 6.64
N THR A 410 20.27 -8.09 5.57
CA THR A 410 21.47 -8.21 4.73
C THR A 410 21.20 -7.68 3.32
N CYS A 411 22.22 -7.00 2.72
CA CYS A 411 22.15 -6.54 1.33
C CYS A 411 23.52 -6.75 0.66
N GLN A 412 23.53 -7.29 -0.55
CA GLN A 412 24.78 -7.56 -1.27
C GLN A 412 25.19 -6.40 -2.18
N LYS A 413 24.23 -5.54 -2.62
CA LYS A 413 24.53 -4.41 -3.50
C LYS A 413 23.45 -3.33 -3.43
N SER A 414 23.89 -2.07 -3.24
CA SER A 414 23.05 -0.87 -3.29
C SER A 414 23.88 0.38 -3.58
N ASN A 415 23.22 1.52 -3.84
CA ASN A 415 23.92 2.80 -3.91
C ASN A 415 24.18 3.39 -2.51
N TYR A 416 23.22 3.24 -1.60
CA TYR A 416 23.27 3.70 -0.22
C TYR A 416 22.83 2.59 0.74
N GLY A 417 23.49 2.47 1.89
CA GLY A 417 22.96 1.66 2.99
C GLY A 417 21.75 2.37 3.63
N VAL A 418 21.98 3.57 4.15
CA VAL A 418 20.95 4.41 4.79
C VAL A 418 20.94 5.79 4.13
N LEU A 419 19.75 6.24 3.72
CA LEU A 419 19.52 7.54 3.10
C LEU A 419 18.34 8.26 3.78
N ILE A 420 18.62 9.28 4.57
CA ILE A 420 17.61 10.07 5.28
C ILE A 420 17.64 11.53 4.81
N ILE A 421 16.48 12.01 4.38
CA ILE A 421 16.21 13.41 4.04
C ILE A 421 15.13 13.89 5.01
N GLY A 422 15.55 14.46 6.13
CA GLY A 422 14.69 14.99 7.18
C GLY A 422 14.07 16.34 6.83
N GLY A 423 13.31 16.88 7.76
CA GLY A 423 12.66 18.18 7.59
C GLY A 423 13.67 19.35 7.57
N ASN A 424 13.28 20.44 6.94
CA ASN A 424 14.11 21.64 6.86
C ASN A 424 13.91 22.58 8.07
N LYS A 425 12.74 22.51 8.71
CA LYS A 425 12.34 23.45 9.79
C LYS A 425 12.50 22.87 11.18
N ILE A 426 12.05 21.62 11.37
CA ILE A 426 11.98 20.95 12.67
C ILE A 426 12.64 19.57 12.60
N GLU A 427 13.04 19.03 13.75
CA GLU A 427 13.57 17.67 13.90
C GLU A 427 12.40 16.67 13.95
N ASN A 428 11.86 16.37 12.79
CA ASN A 428 10.67 15.53 12.63
C ASN A 428 10.95 14.11 12.11
N VAL A 429 12.23 13.73 12.05
CA VAL A 429 12.69 12.34 11.86
C VAL A 429 13.55 11.98 13.05
N TYR A 430 13.08 11.06 13.89
CA TYR A 430 13.78 10.65 15.11
C TYR A 430 13.44 9.24 15.57
N ASP A 431 14.21 8.70 16.52
CA ASP A 431 14.12 7.30 16.97
C ASP A 431 14.24 6.33 15.79
N ILE A 432 15.34 6.42 15.06
CA ILE A 432 15.64 5.54 13.93
C ILE A 432 16.74 4.57 14.33
N HIS A 433 16.46 3.27 14.35
CA HIS A 433 17.40 2.24 14.76
C HIS A 433 17.70 1.28 13.61
N VAL A 434 18.99 1.09 13.30
CA VAL A 434 19.46 0.03 12.39
C VAL A 434 20.41 -0.87 13.18
N LYS A 435 19.99 -2.13 13.38
CA LYS A 435 20.65 -3.05 14.29
C LYS A 435 21.00 -4.38 13.62
N ASN A 436 22.19 -4.91 13.89
CA ASN A 436 22.65 -6.20 13.37
C ASN A 436 22.51 -6.33 11.86
N CYS A 437 22.79 -5.28 11.11
CA CYS A 437 22.62 -5.25 9.65
C CYS A 437 23.99 -5.32 8.95
N LYS A 438 24.00 -5.98 7.79
CA LYS A 438 25.20 -6.07 6.96
C LYS A 438 24.86 -5.70 5.52
N PHE A 439 25.45 -4.61 5.02
CA PHE A 439 25.28 -4.14 3.66
C PHE A 439 26.62 -4.15 2.94
N ASP A 440 26.79 -5.05 2.01
CA ASP A 440 27.96 -5.15 1.15
C ASP A 440 27.72 -4.44 -0.18
N GLY A 441 28.75 -4.17 -0.96
CA GLY A 441 28.65 -3.58 -2.28
C GLY A 441 27.91 -2.24 -2.34
N VAL A 442 27.99 -1.43 -1.28
CA VAL A 442 27.45 -0.06 -1.26
C VAL A 442 28.37 0.86 -2.06
N ILE A 443 27.85 1.44 -3.15
CA ILE A 443 28.67 2.10 -4.19
C ILE A 443 28.91 3.57 -3.90
N LYS A 444 27.88 4.32 -3.44
CA LYS A 444 27.98 5.78 -3.29
C LYS A 444 28.38 6.18 -1.87
N GLN A 445 27.51 6.03 -0.92
CA GLN A 445 27.75 6.38 0.49
C GLN A 445 27.13 5.35 1.42
N PRO A 446 27.85 4.89 2.45
CA PRO A 446 27.31 4.01 3.49
C PRO A 446 26.05 4.59 4.13
N VAL A 447 26.19 5.81 4.66
CA VAL A 447 25.12 6.57 5.30
C VAL A 447 25.12 7.99 4.77
N LYS A 448 23.95 8.47 4.32
CA LYS A 448 23.75 9.87 3.96
C LYS A 448 22.53 10.40 4.70
N MET A 449 22.72 11.45 5.47
CA MET A 449 21.65 12.14 6.19
C MET A 449 21.71 13.63 5.87
N THR A 450 20.55 14.21 5.56
CA THR A 450 20.38 15.65 5.31
C THR A 450 19.10 16.14 5.99
N GLY A 451 19.00 17.44 6.22
CA GLY A 451 17.90 18.01 6.98
C GLY A 451 18.03 17.76 8.49
N LYS A 452 16.98 18.07 9.24
CA LYS A 452 16.98 17.99 10.70
C LYS A 452 16.51 16.61 11.16
N THR A 453 17.40 15.87 11.78
CA THR A 453 17.17 14.53 12.35
C THR A 453 17.79 14.44 13.74
N ARG A 454 17.23 13.62 14.61
CA ARG A 454 17.82 13.30 15.92
C ARG A 454 17.64 11.82 16.25
N ASP A 455 18.38 11.33 17.22
CA ASP A 455 18.25 9.96 17.74
C ASP A 455 18.27 8.89 16.63
N VAL A 456 19.26 8.97 15.72
CA VAL A 456 19.52 7.95 14.70
C VAL A 456 20.68 7.09 15.18
N LYS A 457 20.42 5.83 15.49
CA LYS A 457 21.35 4.89 16.10
C LYS A 457 21.68 3.71 15.20
N PHE A 458 22.94 3.34 15.19
CA PHE A 458 23.50 2.20 14.48
C PHE A 458 24.14 1.23 15.47
N ASP A 459 23.48 0.11 15.69
CA ASP A 459 23.97 -0.96 16.55
C ASP A 459 24.47 -2.13 15.70
N ASN A 460 25.77 -2.38 15.67
CA ASN A 460 26.36 -3.45 14.86
C ASN A 460 25.92 -3.37 13.39
N LEU A 461 25.94 -2.17 12.80
CA LEU A 461 25.73 -1.96 11.36
C LEU A 461 27.09 -2.04 10.65
N ILE A 462 27.26 -3.04 9.81
CA ILE A 462 28.48 -3.22 9.01
C ILE A 462 28.18 -2.85 7.56
N ILE A 463 28.92 -1.91 6.99
CA ILE A 463 28.77 -1.52 5.57
C ILE A 463 30.14 -1.63 4.88
N ASN A 464 30.20 -2.40 3.81
CA ASN A 464 31.45 -2.68 3.07
C ASN A 464 32.59 -3.17 3.99
N GLY A 465 32.25 -4.04 4.95
CA GLY A 465 33.22 -4.58 5.91
C GLY A 465 33.62 -3.64 7.07
N SER A 466 33.11 -2.42 7.12
CA SER A 466 33.40 -1.45 8.17
C SER A 466 32.22 -1.22 9.10
N LEU A 467 32.45 -1.16 10.40
CA LEU A 467 31.45 -0.80 11.40
C LEU A 467 31.06 0.69 11.24
N VAL A 468 29.78 0.97 11.18
CA VAL A 468 29.26 2.34 11.17
C VAL A 468 29.16 2.84 12.61
N LEU A 469 29.89 3.91 12.92
CA LEU A 469 29.88 4.53 14.23
C LEU A 469 28.78 5.59 14.34
N ASN A 470 28.14 5.66 15.50
CA ASN A 470 27.25 6.77 15.85
C ASN A 470 28.05 8.08 15.97
N LYS A 471 27.34 9.20 15.94
CA LYS A 471 28.00 10.51 16.01
C LYS A 471 28.79 10.68 17.31
N GLU A 472 28.23 10.24 18.41
CA GLU A 472 28.85 10.26 19.75
C GLU A 472 30.03 9.32 19.89
N ASP A 473 30.12 8.25 19.11
CA ASP A 473 31.21 7.26 19.16
C ASP A 473 32.38 7.60 18.23
N ARG A 474 32.27 8.70 17.47
CA ARG A 474 33.31 9.09 16.51
C ARG A 474 34.47 9.73 17.25
N PRO A 475 35.71 9.34 16.94
CA PRO A 475 36.85 10.04 17.46
C PRO A 475 36.84 11.50 16.97
N TYR A 476 37.26 12.42 17.82
CA TYR A 476 37.34 13.85 17.48
C TYR A 476 38.12 14.07 16.18
N GLN A 477 37.51 14.73 15.22
CA GLN A 477 38.11 14.93 13.89
C GLN A 477 39.00 16.19 13.84
N THR A 478 38.84 17.11 14.81
CA THR A 478 39.63 18.35 14.89
C THR A 478 40.14 18.59 16.32
N TYR A 479 41.26 19.31 16.43
CA TYR A 479 41.83 19.71 17.71
C TYR A 479 40.85 20.61 18.51
N SER A 480 40.02 21.40 17.85
CA SER A 480 38.98 22.23 18.47
C SER A 480 37.85 21.38 19.07
N GLU A 481 37.47 20.29 18.42
CA GLU A 481 36.46 19.35 18.96
C GLU A 481 37.03 18.61 20.19
N TRP A 482 38.30 18.24 20.14
CA TRP A 482 38.98 17.63 21.29
C TRP A 482 39.02 18.58 22.50
N LEU A 483 39.34 19.86 22.29
CA LEU A 483 39.39 20.88 23.36
C LEU A 483 38.03 21.16 24.02
N THR A 484 36.92 20.95 23.35
CA THR A 484 35.61 21.22 23.93
C THR A 484 35.08 20.06 24.76
N HIS A 485 35.72 18.90 24.73
CA HIS A 485 35.31 17.68 25.43
C HIS A 485 36.36 17.14 26.41
N SER A 486 37.52 17.77 26.51
CA SER A 486 38.56 17.53 27.53
C SER A 486 38.46 18.54 28.69
#